data_908d7a0fc96fd0748d1ab33b34c29220
#
_entry.id   908d7a0fc96fd0748d1ab33b34c29220
#
_cell.length_a   1.000
_cell.length_b   1.000
_cell.length_c   1.000
_cell.angle_alpha   90.00
_cell.angle_beta   90.00
_cell.angle_gamma   90.00
#
_symmetry.space_group_name_H-M   'P 1'
#
loop_
_entity.id
_entity.type
_entity.pdbx_description
1 polymer ?
#
loop_
_entity_poly.entity_id
_entity_poly.type
_entity_poly.pdbx_seq_one_letter_code
_entity_poly.pdbx_strand_id
1 'polypeptide(L)'
;MTNINLVSEYKCFDGKVGFYSHFSTTCNSEMRFAVYQPPQATQKPIPVLYFLSGLTCREDNFMIKAGAQQWASKYGLMLVAPDTSPRNTGIAGENDQWDIGTGAGFYVDATEEPWRSHYQMYSYIIQELPTVINTKFPTEPNQTSIFGHSMGGHGALICAMKNPQIYKSVSAFAPIVAPMQCSWG
;
A
#
# COMPACT_ATOMS: atom_id res chain seq x y z
N MET A 1 -16.35 12.39 3.61
CA MET A 1 -15.60 11.90 2.42
C MET A 1 -14.14 12.27 2.62
N THR A 2 -13.24 11.29 2.53
CA THR A 2 -11.79 11.54 2.64
C THR A 2 -11.33 12.36 1.44
N ASN A 3 -10.72 13.52 1.69
CA ASN A 3 -10.08 14.31 0.65
C ASN A 3 -8.71 13.71 0.37
N ILE A 4 -8.38 13.54 -0.92
CA ILE A 4 -7.03 13.20 -1.36
C ILE A 4 -6.41 14.42 -2.04
N ASN A 5 -5.13 14.63 -1.81
CA ASN A 5 -4.35 15.69 -2.45
C ASN A 5 -3.45 15.05 -3.51
N LEU A 6 -3.54 15.53 -4.75
CA LEU A 6 -2.60 15.15 -5.81
C LEU A 6 -1.28 15.87 -5.57
N VAL A 7 -0.21 15.11 -5.31
CA VAL A 7 1.14 15.63 -5.11
C VAL A 7 1.86 15.82 -6.45
N SER A 8 1.79 14.80 -7.31
CA SER A 8 2.33 14.86 -8.68
C SER A 8 1.68 13.80 -9.57
N GLU A 9 1.72 14.00 -10.88
CA GLU A 9 1.19 13.05 -11.87
C GLU A 9 2.07 13.06 -13.13
N TYR A 10 2.29 11.89 -13.71
CA TYR A 10 3.12 11.69 -14.88
C TYR A 10 2.43 10.73 -15.86
N LYS A 11 2.56 10.99 -17.17
CA LYS A 11 2.16 10.04 -18.22
C LYS A 11 3.09 8.84 -18.23
N CYS A 12 2.51 7.64 -18.37
CA CYS A 12 3.26 6.39 -18.34
C CYS A 12 2.47 5.30 -19.07
N PHE A 13 3.02 4.68 -20.14
CA PHE A 13 2.41 3.61 -20.92
C PHE A 13 0.93 3.86 -21.27
N ASP A 14 0.65 5.00 -21.90
CA ASP A 14 -0.67 5.49 -22.31
C ASP A 14 -1.66 5.74 -21.15
N GLY A 15 -1.25 5.42 -19.94
CA GLY A 15 -1.94 5.74 -18.69
C GLY A 15 -1.24 6.86 -17.94
N LYS A 16 -1.44 6.87 -16.61
CA LYS A 16 -0.82 7.86 -15.73
C LYS A 16 -0.49 7.29 -14.36
N VAL A 17 0.64 7.70 -13.80
CA VAL A 17 1.02 7.48 -12.41
C VAL A 17 0.75 8.76 -11.64
N GLY A 18 -0.08 8.69 -10.62
CA GLY A 18 -0.32 9.78 -9.68
C GLY A 18 0.20 9.42 -8.29
N PHE A 19 0.78 10.40 -7.61
CA PHE A 19 1.19 10.33 -6.22
C PHE A 19 0.25 11.19 -5.39
N TYR A 20 -0.28 10.63 -4.32
CA TYR A 20 -1.33 11.23 -3.52
C TYR A 20 -1.00 11.22 -2.04
N SER A 21 -1.57 12.18 -1.30
CA SER A 21 -1.62 12.15 0.15
C SER A 21 -3.05 12.34 0.66
N HIS A 22 -3.32 11.84 1.85
CA HIS A 22 -4.55 12.12 2.58
C HIS A 22 -4.31 11.99 4.08
N PHE A 23 -5.13 12.66 4.88
CA PHE A 23 -5.15 12.39 6.31
C PHE A 23 -5.88 11.06 6.55
N SER A 24 -5.17 10.08 7.11
CA SER A 24 -5.72 8.80 7.52
C SER A 24 -6.29 8.90 8.93
N THR A 25 -7.55 8.53 9.08
CA THR A 25 -8.19 8.43 10.41
C THR A 25 -7.71 7.17 11.15
N THR A 26 -7.37 6.13 10.43
CA THR A 26 -6.83 4.88 10.97
C THR A 26 -5.43 5.07 11.55
N CYS A 27 -4.55 5.73 10.81
CA CYS A 27 -3.17 5.98 11.25
C CYS A 27 -3.03 7.31 12.00
N ASN A 28 -4.10 8.10 12.13
CA ASN A 28 -4.08 9.44 12.73
C ASN A 28 -2.88 10.29 12.25
N SER A 29 -2.62 10.25 10.93
CA SER A 29 -1.45 10.86 10.30
C SER A 29 -1.69 11.09 8.82
N GLU A 30 -0.86 11.92 8.18
CA GLU A 30 -0.84 11.97 6.72
C GLU A 30 -0.25 10.67 6.18
N MET A 31 -1.02 10.00 5.31
CA MET A 31 -0.58 8.82 4.58
C MET A 31 -0.41 9.13 3.09
N ARG A 32 0.58 8.49 2.47
CA ARG A 32 0.85 8.60 1.04
C ARG A 32 0.60 7.29 0.31
N PHE A 33 0.21 7.41 -0.94
CA PHE A 33 0.05 6.27 -1.84
C PHE A 33 0.24 6.70 -3.29
N ALA A 34 0.61 5.76 -4.13
CA ALA A 34 0.71 5.97 -5.57
C ALA A 34 -0.31 5.10 -6.30
N VAL A 35 -0.84 5.62 -7.40
CA VAL A 35 -1.80 4.91 -8.26
C VAL A 35 -1.34 5.00 -9.71
N TYR A 36 -1.19 3.85 -10.37
CA TYR A 36 -1.15 3.79 -11.82
C TYR A 36 -2.55 3.51 -12.36
N GLN A 37 -3.04 4.41 -13.19
CA GLN A 37 -4.31 4.28 -13.91
C GLN A 37 -3.99 3.94 -15.38
N PRO A 38 -4.30 2.71 -15.85
CA PRO A 38 -4.11 2.34 -17.24
C PRO A 38 -5.13 3.06 -18.13
N PRO A 39 -4.91 3.15 -19.47
CA PRO A 39 -5.82 3.86 -20.37
C PRO A 39 -7.27 3.33 -20.31
N GLN A 40 -7.48 2.05 -20.03
CA GLN A 40 -8.81 1.45 -19.91
C GLN A 40 -9.65 2.05 -18.77
N ALA A 41 -9.02 2.61 -17.75
CA ALA A 41 -9.70 3.28 -16.63
C ALA A 41 -10.51 4.52 -17.05
N THR A 42 -10.28 5.06 -18.24
CA THR A 42 -11.10 6.16 -18.79
C THR A 42 -12.42 5.68 -19.40
N GLN A 43 -12.57 4.38 -19.62
CA GLN A 43 -13.70 3.80 -20.35
C GLN A 43 -14.65 3.00 -19.44
N LYS A 44 -14.11 2.37 -18.40
CA LYS A 44 -14.86 1.50 -17.48
C LYS A 44 -14.14 1.34 -16.16
N PRO A 45 -14.85 0.91 -15.09
CA PRO A 45 -14.20 0.39 -13.89
C PRO A 45 -13.29 -0.80 -14.21
N ILE A 46 -12.19 -0.93 -13.47
CA ILE A 46 -11.14 -1.92 -13.71
C ILE A 46 -10.69 -2.62 -12.41
N PRO A 47 -10.12 -3.83 -12.49
CA PRO A 47 -9.54 -4.53 -11.35
C PRO A 47 -8.39 -3.75 -10.72
N VAL A 48 -8.22 -3.95 -9.40
CA VAL A 48 -7.18 -3.29 -8.61
C VAL A 48 -6.18 -4.32 -8.10
N LEU A 49 -4.90 -4.00 -8.24
CA LEU A 49 -3.79 -4.79 -7.75
C LEU A 49 -2.96 -3.95 -6.77
N TYR A 50 -3.05 -4.27 -5.48
CA TYR A 50 -2.28 -3.63 -4.42
C TYR A 50 -0.88 -4.22 -4.34
N PHE A 51 0.13 -3.35 -4.29
CA PHE A 51 1.51 -3.73 -4.02
C PHE A 51 1.96 -3.23 -2.65
N LEU A 52 2.47 -4.14 -1.84
CA LEU A 52 3.07 -3.84 -0.55
C LEU A 52 4.60 -3.87 -0.65
N SER A 53 5.22 -2.72 -0.38
CA SER A 53 6.67 -2.55 -0.46
C SER A 53 7.40 -3.17 0.72
N GLY A 54 8.69 -3.41 0.53
CA GLY A 54 9.60 -3.87 1.58
C GLY A 54 9.98 -2.76 2.56
N LEU A 55 10.76 -3.17 3.57
CA LEU A 55 11.24 -2.31 4.65
C LEU A 55 11.97 -1.07 4.10
N THR A 56 11.77 0.07 4.74
CA THR A 56 12.32 1.40 4.40
C THR A 56 11.80 2.03 3.09
N CYS A 57 11.04 1.31 2.28
CA CYS A 57 10.46 1.83 1.04
C CYS A 57 9.33 2.84 1.31
N ARG A 58 8.96 3.55 0.24
CA ARG A 58 7.82 4.45 0.17
C ARG A 58 6.89 4.02 -0.98
N GLU A 59 5.81 4.77 -1.16
CA GLU A 59 4.83 4.60 -2.24
C GLU A 59 5.43 4.70 -3.65
N ASP A 60 6.53 5.44 -3.80
CA ASP A 60 7.18 5.70 -5.09
C ASP A 60 8.12 4.57 -5.55
N ASN A 61 8.72 3.83 -4.61
CA ASN A 61 9.77 2.86 -4.94
C ASN A 61 9.32 1.82 -5.97
N PHE A 62 8.12 1.27 -5.80
CA PHE A 62 7.55 0.31 -6.75
C PHE A 62 7.26 0.96 -8.10
N MET A 63 6.61 2.12 -8.10
CA MET A 63 6.23 2.82 -9.33
C MET A 63 7.44 3.24 -10.17
N ILE A 64 8.56 3.57 -9.52
CA ILE A 64 9.78 4.01 -10.22
C ILE A 64 10.63 2.82 -10.69
N LYS A 65 10.69 1.72 -9.92
CA LYS A 65 11.70 0.69 -10.12
C LYS A 65 11.19 -0.59 -10.76
N ALA A 66 9.91 -0.95 -10.58
CA ALA A 66 9.42 -2.28 -10.95
C ALA A 66 9.09 -2.44 -12.45
N GLY A 67 8.85 -1.35 -13.19
CA GLY A 67 8.43 -1.41 -14.60
C GLY A 67 7.05 -2.11 -14.79
N ALA A 68 6.27 -2.25 -13.73
CA ALA A 68 5.00 -2.98 -13.74
C ALA A 68 3.91 -2.29 -14.54
N GLN A 69 4.02 -0.98 -14.77
CA GLN A 69 3.02 -0.18 -15.48
C GLN A 69 2.82 -0.63 -16.92
N GLN A 70 3.88 -1.10 -17.59
CA GLN A 70 3.79 -1.65 -18.94
C GLN A 70 2.80 -2.82 -19.01
N TRP A 71 2.91 -3.73 -18.06
CA TRP A 71 2.04 -4.90 -17.98
C TRP A 71 0.63 -4.54 -17.48
N ALA A 72 0.55 -3.63 -16.51
CA ALA A 72 -0.73 -3.13 -16.03
C ALA A 72 -1.52 -2.42 -17.14
N SER A 73 -0.85 -1.64 -18.00
CA SER A 73 -1.47 -1.07 -19.20
C SER A 73 -2.01 -2.15 -20.13
N LYS A 74 -1.19 -3.15 -20.43
CA LYS A 74 -1.55 -4.24 -21.33
C LYS A 74 -2.77 -5.03 -20.85
N TYR A 75 -2.87 -5.27 -19.53
CA TYR A 75 -3.92 -6.10 -18.95
C TYR A 75 -5.09 -5.31 -18.35
N GLY A 76 -5.05 -3.99 -18.38
CA GLY A 76 -6.11 -3.15 -17.84
C GLY A 76 -6.21 -3.24 -16.32
N LEU A 77 -5.09 -3.24 -15.61
CA LEU A 77 -5.01 -3.32 -14.16
C LEU A 77 -4.64 -1.98 -13.54
N MET A 78 -5.36 -1.54 -12.52
CA MET A 78 -4.92 -0.44 -11.67
C MET A 78 -3.89 -0.95 -10.68
N LEU A 79 -2.75 -0.26 -10.55
CA LEU A 79 -1.78 -0.55 -9.51
C LEU A 79 -1.91 0.48 -8.39
N VAL A 80 -1.91 0.01 -7.14
CA VAL A 80 -1.92 0.87 -5.95
C VAL A 80 -0.76 0.47 -5.04
N ALA A 81 0.09 1.41 -4.69
CA ALA A 81 1.20 1.20 -3.77
C ALA A 81 1.14 2.22 -2.62
N PRO A 82 0.79 1.82 -1.40
CA PRO A 82 0.87 2.69 -0.23
C PRO A 82 2.32 2.87 0.26
N ASP A 83 2.54 3.91 1.06
CA ASP A 83 3.72 3.99 1.91
C ASP A 83 3.73 2.82 2.92
N THR A 84 4.89 2.49 3.42
CA THR A 84 5.11 1.33 4.31
C THR A 84 4.83 1.63 5.78
N SER A 85 4.66 2.89 6.14
CA SER A 85 4.28 3.36 7.48
C SER A 85 3.71 4.78 7.43
N PRO A 86 3.07 5.26 8.50
CA PRO A 86 2.97 6.69 8.78
C PRO A 86 4.37 7.31 8.89
N ARG A 87 4.45 8.63 8.71
CA ARG A 87 5.70 9.39 8.84
C ARG A 87 5.45 10.70 9.57
N ASN A 88 6.46 11.18 10.29
CA ASN A 88 6.40 12.44 11.04
C ASN A 88 5.22 12.46 12.03
N THR A 89 5.03 11.35 12.73
CA THR A 89 3.95 11.21 13.74
C THR A 89 4.23 11.98 15.01
N GLY A 90 5.49 12.37 15.23
CA GLY A 90 5.95 13.03 16.46
C GLY A 90 6.33 12.05 17.57
N ILE A 91 6.29 10.76 17.32
CA ILE A 91 6.76 9.74 18.26
C ILE A 91 8.28 9.87 18.40
N ALA A 92 8.75 10.00 19.64
CA ALA A 92 10.18 10.04 19.93
C ALA A 92 10.87 8.75 19.45
N GLY A 93 11.95 8.89 18.70
CA GLY A 93 12.70 7.73 18.18
C GLY A 93 12.13 7.09 16.91
N GLU A 94 11.06 7.63 16.32
CA GLU A 94 10.44 7.01 15.12
C GLU A 94 11.39 6.91 13.90
N ASN A 95 12.47 7.68 13.90
CA ASN A 95 13.46 7.71 12.82
C ASN A 95 14.85 7.19 13.25
N ASP A 96 14.99 6.66 14.46
CA ASP A 96 16.31 6.32 15.02
C ASP A 96 16.84 4.99 14.49
N GLN A 97 15.96 4.09 14.09
CA GLN A 97 16.30 2.76 13.60
C GLN A 97 15.62 2.48 12.26
N TRP A 98 16.24 1.67 11.41
CA TRP A 98 15.72 1.35 10.09
C TRP A 98 14.63 0.28 10.09
N ASP A 99 14.55 -0.51 11.16
CA ASP A 99 13.64 -1.63 11.33
C ASP A 99 12.53 -1.40 12.38
N ILE A 100 12.44 -0.18 12.93
CA ILE A 100 11.37 0.26 13.84
C ILE A 100 10.91 1.66 13.42
N GLY A 101 9.60 1.90 13.43
CA GLY A 101 9.04 3.21 13.15
C GLY A 101 8.93 3.52 11.66
N THR A 102 9.54 4.62 11.24
CA THR A 102 9.42 5.11 9.86
C THR A 102 9.92 4.10 8.84
N GLY A 103 9.04 3.69 7.93
CA GLY A 103 9.35 2.69 6.90
C GLY A 103 9.25 1.24 7.37
N ALA A 104 8.86 1.01 8.62
CA ALA A 104 8.84 -0.29 9.29
C ALA A 104 7.46 -0.62 9.92
N GLY A 105 6.39 -0.39 9.17
CA GLY A 105 5.03 -0.66 9.67
C GLY A 105 4.61 -2.13 9.63
N PHE A 106 5.38 -3.00 8.99
CA PHE A 106 5.21 -4.45 8.86
C PHE A 106 3.78 -4.89 8.45
N TYR A 107 2.93 -3.96 8.05
CA TYR A 107 1.51 -4.19 7.71
C TYR A 107 0.72 -4.87 8.83
N VAL A 108 1.07 -4.50 10.06
CA VAL A 108 0.38 -4.91 11.30
C VAL A 108 -0.19 -3.67 12.01
N ASP A 109 -1.09 -3.90 12.95
CA ASP A 109 -1.55 -2.86 13.86
C ASP A 109 -0.76 -2.96 15.16
N ALA A 110 -0.07 -1.89 15.53
CA ALA A 110 0.68 -1.81 16.77
C ALA A 110 -0.28 -1.84 17.97
N THR A 111 0.08 -2.61 19.00
CA THR A 111 -0.72 -2.78 20.21
C THR A 111 -0.21 -1.98 21.40
N GLU A 112 1.05 -1.56 21.36
CA GLU A 112 1.73 -0.88 22.47
C GLU A 112 1.96 0.61 22.20
N GLU A 113 1.92 1.40 23.27
CA GLU A 113 2.30 2.81 23.23
C GLU A 113 3.83 2.96 23.06
N PRO A 114 4.28 3.99 22.36
CA PRO A 114 3.48 5.08 21.73
C PRO A 114 3.00 4.77 20.31
N TRP A 115 3.30 3.58 19.79
CA TRP A 115 3.09 3.22 18.38
C TRP A 115 1.62 3.02 18.02
N ARG A 116 0.81 2.48 18.93
CA ARG A 116 -0.58 2.09 18.63
C ARG A 116 -1.47 3.25 18.20
N SER A 117 -1.10 4.49 18.52
CA SER A 117 -1.87 5.67 18.13
C SER A 117 -1.77 6.00 16.63
N HIS A 118 -0.73 5.47 15.94
CA HIS A 118 -0.42 5.84 14.56
C HIS A 118 -0.12 4.63 13.66
N TYR A 119 0.57 3.62 14.17
CA TYR A 119 1.05 2.49 13.36
C TYR A 119 -0.02 1.39 13.22
N GLN A 120 -1.12 1.71 12.52
CA GLN A 120 -2.26 0.84 12.29
C GLN A 120 -2.32 0.38 10.83
N MET A 121 -1.19 -0.16 10.35
CA MET A 121 -0.99 -0.43 8.92
C MET A 121 -1.85 -1.58 8.39
N TYR A 122 -2.16 -2.60 9.19
CA TYR A 122 -3.07 -3.67 8.76
C TYR A 122 -4.47 -3.11 8.50
N SER A 123 -5.04 -2.42 9.46
CA SER A 123 -6.37 -1.79 9.33
C SER A 123 -6.41 -0.76 8.18
N TYR A 124 -5.35 0.01 8.00
CA TYR A 124 -5.22 0.93 6.87
C TYR A 124 -5.32 0.22 5.52
N ILE A 125 -4.55 -0.87 5.33
CA ILE A 125 -4.48 -1.62 4.07
C ILE A 125 -5.78 -2.35 3.74
N ILE A 126 -6.45 -2.93 4.74
CA ILE A 126 -7.65 -3.75 4.47
C ILE A 126 -8.97 -2.97 4.50
N GLN A 127 -9.00 -1.77 5.07
CA GLN A 127 -10.24 -1.01 5.26
C GLN A 127 -10.17 0.40 4.66
N GLU A 128 -9.29 1.28 5.17
CA GLU A 128 -9.32 2.68 4.81
C GLU A 128 -8.82 2.93 3.39
N LEU A 129 -7.65 2.41 3.03
CA LEU A 129 -7.09 2.61 1.69
C LEU A 129 -8.02 2.08 0.59
N PRO A 130 -8.58 0.86 0.66
CA PRO A 130 -9.56 0.39 -0.33
C PRO A 130 -10.80 1.27 -0.44
N THR A 131 -11.29 1.80 0.68
CA THR A 131 -12.41 2.74 0.69
C THR A 131 -12.07 4.04 -0.05
N VAL A 132 -10.87 4.58 0.18
CA VAL A 132 -10.37 5.77 -0.53
C VAL A 132 -10.24 5.47 -2.04
N ILE A 133 -9.60 4.38 -2.39
CA ILE A 133 -9.37 3.99 -3.80
C ILE A 133 -10.70 3.79 -4.53
N ASN A 134 -11.62 3.02 -3.97
CA ASN A 134 -12.93 2.74 -4.60
C ASN A 134 -13.82 3.98 -4.71
N THR A 135 -13.61 4.99 -3.87
CA THR A 135 -14.38 6.25 -3.91
C THR A 135 -13.82 7.22 -4.93
N LYS A 136 -12.51 7.21 -5.16
CA LYS A 136 -11.80 8.24 -5.94
C LYS A 136 -11.41 7.79 -7.36
N PHE A 137 -11.37 6.49 -7.60
CA PHE A 137 -10.90 5.91 -8.87
C PHE A 137 -11.94 4.94 -9.44
N PRO A 138 -11.94 4.75 -10.78
CA PRO A 138 -12.89 3.84 -11.45
C PRO A 138 -12.46 2.37 -11.26
N THR A 139 -12.80 1.80 -10.13
CA THR A 139 -12.42 0.44 -9.73
C THR A 139 -13.59 -0.53 -9.77
N GLU A 140 -13.28 -1.82 -9.93
CA GLU A 140 -14.18 -2.94 -9.66
C GLU A 140 -13.89 -3.49 -8.26
N PRO A 141 -14.63 -3.11 -7.20
CA PRO A 141 -14.29 -3.46 -5.81
C PRO A 141 -14.19 -4.97 -5.55
N ASN A 142 -14.94 -5.77 -6.32
CA ASN A 142 -14.92 -7.24 -6.21
C ASN A 142 -13.79 -7.90 -6.99
N GLN A 143 -12.96 -7.14 -7.69
CA GLN A 143 -11.81 -7.61 -8.47
C GLN A 143 -10.52 -7.01 -7.89
N THR A 144 -10.28 -7.33 -6.63
CA THR A 144 -9.10 -6.86 -5.89
C THR A 144 -8.13 -8.01 -5.66
N SER A 145 -6.84 -7.75 -5.91
CA SER A 145 -5.75 -8.68 -5.62
C SER A 145 -4.61 -7.95 -4.92
N ILE A 146 -3.70 -8.71 -4.29
CA ILE A 146 -2.61 -8.14 -3.52
C ILE A 146 -1.31 -8.90 -3.78
N PHE A 147 -0.20 -8.17 -3.82
CA PHE A 147 1.13 -8.78 -3.87
C PHE A 147 2.12 -7.90 -3.13
N GLY A 148 3.29 -8.44 -2.85
CA GLY A 148 4.30 -7.67 -2.14
C GLY A 148 5.68 -8.32 -2.15
N HIS A 149 6.67 -7.57 -1.69
CA HIS A 149 8.06 -8.00 -1.62
C HIS A 149 8.60 -7.85 -0.20
N SER A 150 9.39 -8.83 0.28
CA SER A 150 10.05 -8.81 1.58
C SER A 150 9.05 -8.64 2.74
N MET A 151 9.16 -7.58 3.54
CA MET A 151 8.17 -7.18 4.54
C MET A 151 6.75 -7.07 3.94
N GLY A 152 6.64 -6.51 2.73
CA GLY A 152 5.36 -6.42 2.02
C GLY A 152 4.87 -7.75 1.46
N GLY A 153 5.78 -8.69 1.15
CA GLY A 153 5.43 -10.06 0.81
C GLY A 153 4.74 -10.78 1.97
N HIS A 154 5.29 -10.62 3.18
CA HIS A 154 4.67 -11.08 4.42
C HIS A 154 3.30 -10.40 4.62
N GLY A 155 3.25 -9.08 4.52
CA GLY A 155 2.01 -8.32 4.65
C GLY A 155 0.93 -8.76 3.67
N ALA A 156 1.27 -9.01 2.41
CA ALA A 156 0.34 -9.50 1.40
C ALA A 156 -0.24 -10.87 1.76
N LEU A 157 0.59 -11.80 2.24
CA LEU A 157 0.13 -13.12 2.71
C LEU A 157 -0.82 -12.98 3.90
N ILE A 158 -0.45 -12.20 4.92
CA ILE A 158 -1.29 -12.00 6.12
C ILE A 158 -2.63 -11.35 5.74
N CYS A 159 -2.61 -10.26 4.94
CA CYS A 159 -3.82 -9.59 4.51
C CYS A 159 -4.76 -10.54 3.74
N ALA A 160 -4.22 -11.32 2.79
CA ALA A 160 -5.04 -12.22 1.98
C ALA A 160 -5.57 -13.43 2.79
N MET A 161 -4.74 -14.07 3.60
CA MET A 161 -5.16 -15.24 4.37
C MET A 161 -6.17 -14.90 5.47
N LYS A 162 -6.07 -13.73 6.08
CA LYS A 162 -7.04 -13.26 7.07
C LYS A 162 -8.34 -12.72 6.44
N ASN A 163 -8.32 -12.38 5.16
CA ASN A 163 -9.45 -11.79 4.43
C ASN A 163 -9.68 -12.45 3.06
N PRO A 164 -9.92 -13.77 3.00
CA PRO A 164 -10.03 -14.51 1.74
C PRO A 164 -11.22 -14.07 0.88
N GLN A 165 -12.19 -13.37 1.47
CA GLN A 165 -13.35 -12.81 0.76
C GLN A 165 -13.01 -11.52 -0.01
N ILE A 166 -11.92 -10.82 0.34
CA ILE A 166 -11.53 -9.54 -0.28
C ILE A 166 -10.67 -9.78 -1.52
N TYR A 167 -9.64 -10.62 -1.39
CA TYR A 167 -8.62 -10.75 -2.41
C TYR A 167 -8.85 -11.98 -3.31
N LYS A 168 -8.81 -11.77 -4.63
CA LYS A 168 -8.94 -12.84 -5.63
C LYS A 168 -7.68 -13.64 -5.82
N SER A 169 -6.52 -13.01 -5.60
CA SER A 169 -5.22 -13.68 -5.64
C SER A 169 -4.22 -12.97 -4.73
N VAL A 170 -3.19 -13.71 -4.33
CA VAL A 170 -2.04 -13.19 -3.61
C VAL A 170 -0.76 -13.70 -4.25
N SER A 171 0.27 -12.84 -4.34
CA SER A 171 1.63 -13.23 -4.69
C SER A 171 2.61 -12.60 -3.71
N ALA A 172 3.60 -13.38 -3.28
CA ALA A 172 4.61 -12.90 -2.34
C ALA A 172 6.01 -13.20 -2.87
N PHE A 173 6.82 -12.14 -2.99
CA PHE A 173 8.19 -12.23 -3.46
C PHE A 173 9.13 -12.09 -2.28
N ALA A 174 10.00 -13.09 -2.06
CA ALA A 174 10.95 -13.15 -0.94
C ALA A 174 10.31 -12.73 0.41
N PRO A 175 9.14 -13.27 0.80
CA PRO A 175 8.45 -12.83 2.01
C PRO A 175 9.21 -13.24 3.27
N ILE A 176 9.03 -12.47 4.34
CA ILE A 176 9.39 -12.90 5.69
C ILE A 176 8.33 -13.93 6.12
N VAL A 177 8.68 -15.23 6.15
CA VAL A 177 7.70 -16.29 6.40
C VAL A 177 7.72 -16.83 7.84
N ALA A 178 8.77 -16.50 8.59
CA ALA A 178 8.93 -16.91 9.98
C ALA A 178 9.46 -15.73 10.83
N PRO A 179 8.66 -14.70 11.09
CA PRO A 179 9.12 -13.50 11.80
C PRO A 179 9.70 -13.86 13.18
N MET A 180 9.11 -14.80 13.89
CA MET A 180 9.61 -15.27 15.19
C MET A 180 11.01 -15.92 15.15
N GLN A 181 11.57 -16.17 13.97
CA GLN A 181 12.91 -16.75 13.80
C GLN A 181 13.92 -15.73 13.28
N CYS A 182 13.55 -14.47 13.17
CA CYS A 182 14.43 -13.37 12.81
C CYS A 182 14.48 -12.31 13.92
N SER A 183 15.46 -11.43 13.84
CA SER A 183 15.70 -10.41 14.87
C SER A 183 14.59 -9.35 15.00
N TRP A 184 13.62 -9.35 14.09
CA TRP A 184 12.53 -8.36 14.05
C TRP A 184 11.19 -8.90 14.59
N GLY A 185 11.06 -10.18 14.87
CA GLY A 185 9.82 -10.80 15.30
C GLY A 185 9.75 -11.16 16.76
#